data_c02a39718a41507b771a57b7526ba9b1
#
_entry.id   c02a39718a41507b771a57b7526ba9b1
#
_cell.length_a   1.000
_cell.length_b   1.000
_cell.length_c   1.000
_cell.angle_alpha   90.00
_cell.angle_beta   90.00
_cell.angle_gamma   90.00
#
_symmetry.space_group_name_H-M   'P 1'
#
loop_
_entity.id
_entity.type
_entity.pdbx_description
1 polymer ?
#
loop_
_entity_poly.entity_id
_entity_poly.type
_entity_poly.pdbx_seq_one_letter_code
_entity_poly.pdbx_strand_id
1 'polypeptide(L)'
;MLQKDWIILENNDFIALNKPAGLLSIPDREGKEISLKKLLQDKFEKIYTVHRLDKDTSGLILFAKTEEAHKHLSRQFEERQTEKLYLGLVIGSPTPSSGSIDGPIAEHPVKKGTMVINHKGKEALTDYQVLEDFKIYSWMQFRIHTGRTHQIRVHLKDIGHPIVCDEVYGDGQPVLLSSFKNKFKLSKNEEQERPLLARLALHAWQLKFTDRAGDTLNLEAAIPKDLRATLQQLEKRKR
;
A
#
# COMPACT_ATOMS: atom_id res chain seq x y z
N MET A 1 -11.30 12.95 -12.54
CA MET A 1 -10.93 14.28 -12.04
C MET A 1 -10.17 14.11 -10.71
N LEU A 2 -9.08 14.86 -10.49
CA LEU A 2 -8.34 14.86 -9.23
C LEU A 2 -9.25 15.37 -8.10
N GLN A 3 -9.41 14.58 -7.02
CA GLN A 3 -10.23 14.99 -5.89
C GLN A 3 -9.37 15.79 -4.88
N LYS A 4 -9.93 16.87 -4.34
CA LYS A 4 -9.20 17.76 -3.41
C LYS A 4 -8.84 17.08 -2.09
N ASP A 5 -9.66 16.17 -1.61
CA ASP A 5 -9.45 15.39 -0.38
C ASP A 5 -8.33 14.35 -0.48
N TRP A 6 -7.81 14.08 -1.68
CA TRP A 6 -6.61 13.26 -1.85
C TRP A 6 -5.32 14.03 -1.57
N ILE A 7 -5.33 15.37 -1.61
CA ILE A 7 -4.13 16.18 -1.44
C ILE A 7 -3.79 16.24 0.05
N ILE A 8 -2.60 15.76 0.42
CA ILE A 8 -2.05 15.82 1.78
C ILE A 8 -1.26 17.12 1.95
N LEU A 9 -0.37 17.41 1.00
CA LEU A 9 0.46 18.62 0.98
C LEU A 9 0.77 18.99 -0.46
N GLU A 10 0.67 20.28 -0.78
CA GLU A 10 1.09 20.84 -2.06
C GLU A 10 1.92 22.11 -1.81
N ASN A 11 3.09 22.20 -2.46
CA ASN A 11 3.92 23.40 -2.49
C ASN A 11 4.43 23.65 -3.92
N ASN A 12 5.43 24.51 -4.09
CA ASN A 12 6.00 24.82 -5.39
C ASN A 12 6.81 23.66 -5.98
N ASP A 13 7.41 22.82 -5.16
CA ASP A 13 8.33 21.75 -5.54
C ASP A 13 7.66 20.40 -5.76
N PHE A 14 6.64 20.07 -4.96
CA PHE A 14 6.00 18.75 -5.02
C PHE A 14 4.52 18.77 -4.60
N ILE A 15 3.85 17.68 -4.89
CA ILE A 15 2.53 17.34 -4.37
C ILE A 15 2.55 15.93 -3.78
N ALA A 16 2.07 15.82 -2.54
CA ALA A 16 1.85 14.57 -1.82
C ALA A 16 0.35 14.25 -1.77
N LEU A 17 0.00 13.01 -2.10
CA LEU A 17 -1.40 12.59 -2.20
C LEU A 17 -1.65 11.28 -1.45
N ASN A 18 -2.86 11.13 -0.95
CA ASN A 18 -3.43 9.87 -0.49
C ASN A 18 -4.13 9.20 -1.70
N LYS A 19 -3.38 8.35 -2.43
CA LYS A 19 -3.89 7.65 -3.60
C LYS A 19 -4.97 6.65 -3.19
N PRO A 20 -6.16 6.62 -3.80
CA PRO A 20 -7.12 5.53 -3.58
C PRO A 20 -6.58 4.21 -4.14
N ALA A 21 -7.07 3.09 -3.61
CA ALA A 21 -6.88 1.78 -4.23
C ALA A 21 -7.62 1.70 -5.57
N GLY A 22 -7.15 0.83 -6.47
CA GLY A 22 -7.72 0.65 -7.81
C GLY A 22 -7.29 1.71 -8.83
N LEU A 23 -6.52 2.73 -8.44
CA LEU A 23 -6.00 3.75 -9.35
C LEU A 23 -4.51 3.52 -9.64
N LEU A 24 -4.12 3.50 -10.91
CA LEU A 24 -2.72 3.44 -11.31
C LEU A 24 -1.95 4.69 -10.86
N SER A 25 -0.70 4.52 -10.39
CA SER A 25 0.19 5.65 -10.09
C SER A 25 0.66 6.37 -11.35
N ILE A 26 1.03 5.59 -12.37
CA ILE A 26 1.51 6.04 -13.68
C ILE A 26 0.75 5.27 -14.77
N PRO A 27 0.68 5.77 -16.01
CA PRO A 27 0.03 5.06 -17.10
C PRO A 27 0.60 3.64 -17.28
N ASP A 28 -0.27 2.71 -17.61
CA ASP A 28 0.13 1.38 -18.07
C ASP A 28 0.79 1.46 -19.47
N ARG A 29 1.34 0.35 -19.93
CA ARG A 29 2.03 0.30 -21.25
C ARG A 29 1.08 0.59 -22.42
N GLU A 30 -0.20 0.28 -22.25
CA GLU A 30 -1.21 0.43 -23.31
C GLU A 30 -1.95 1.79 -23.20
N GLY A 31 -1.78 2.52 -22.09
CA GLY A 31 -2.41 3.81 -21.83
C GLY A 31 -3.94 3.75 -21.71
N LYS A 32 -4.50 2.56 -21.48
CA LYS A 32 -5.96 2.34 -21.45
C LYS A 32 -6.61 2.77 -20.15
N GLU A 33 -5.89 2.64 -19.04
CA GLU A 33 -6.42 2.97 -17.73
C GLU A 33 -5.99 4.37 -17.29
N ILE A 34 -6.91 5.06 -16.61
CA ILE A 34 -6.61 6.36 -16.00
C ILE A 34 -5.58 6.17 -14.88
N SER A 35 -4.54 7.02 -14.87
CA SER A 35 -3.54 7.04 -13.82
C SER A 35 -3.55 8.36 -13.05
N LEU A 36 -3.05 8.33 -11.81
CA LEU A 36 -2.92 9.52 -10.99
C LEU A 36 -2.01 10.57 -11.66
N LYS A 37 -0.90 10.11 -12.30
CA LYS A 37 -0.03 11.02 -13.08
C LYS A 37 -0.81 11.74 -14.18
N LYS A 38 -1.69 11.05 -14.91
CA LYS A 38 -2.51 11.66 -15.96
C LYS A 38 -3.47 12.71 -15.38
N LEU A 39 -4.14 12.40 -14.27
CA LEU A 39 -4.99 13.37 -13.57
C LEU A 39 -4.23 14.62 -13.08
N LEU A 40 -2.96 14.45 -12.69
CA LEU A 40 -2.10 15.58 -12.31
C LEU A 40 -1.65 16.39 -13.51
N GLN A 41 -1.36 15.76 -14.65
CA GLN A 41 -1.02 16.45 -15.90
C GLN A 41 -2.17 17.30 -16.45
N ASP A 42 -3.41 16.98 -16.13
CA ASP A 42 -4.56 17.80 -16.48
C ASP A 42 -4.66 19.08 -15.61
N LYS A 43 -3.95 19.14 -14.47
CA LYS A 43 -3.92 20.27 -13.53
C LYS A 43 -2.62 21.06 -13.58
N PHE A 44 -1.48 20.39 -13.81
CA PHE A 44 -0.15 20.97 -13.77
C PHE A 44 0.53 20.83 -15.13
N GLU A 45 1.17 21.91 -15.61
CA GLU A 45 1.92 21.92 -16.87
C GLU A 45 3.00 20.82 -16.89
N LYS A 46 3.71 20.65 -15.78
CA LYS A 46 4.75 19.63 -15.62
C LYS A 46 4.53 18.85 -14.33
N ILE A 47 4.67 17.53 -14.41
CA ILE A 47 4.60 16.63 -13.26
C ILE A 47 5.54 15.45 -13.48
N TYR A 48 6.36 15.15 -12.48
CA TYR A 48 7.41 14.14 -12.55
C TYR A 48 7.15 13.05 -11.51
N THR A 49 7.33 11.80 -11.93
CA THR A 49 7.16 10.64 -11.06
C THR A 49 8.41 10.42 -10.21
N VAL A 50 8.29 10.53 -8.90
CA VAL A 50 9.37 10.25 -7.95
C VAL A 50 9.41 8.76 -7.59
N HIS A 51 8.25 8.21 -7.26
CA HIS A 51 8.07 6.78 -6.96
C HIS A 51 6.67 6.32 -7.37
N ARG A 52 6.39 5.03 -7.17
CA ARG A 52 5.08 4.47 -7.51
C ARG A 52 4.56 3.56 -6.42
N LEU A 53 3.24 3.45 -6.33
CA LEU A 53 2.51 2.42 -5.61
C LEU A 53 1.85 1.48 -6.61
N ASP A 54 1.59 0.24 -6.21
CA ASP A 54 0.78 -0.68 -6.99
C ASP A 54 -0.65 -0.14 -7.17
N LYS A 55 -1.36 -0.58 -8.20
CA LYS A 55 -2.73 -0.15 -8.51
C LYS A 55 -3.63 -0.24 -7.28
N ASP A 56 -3.63 -1.38 -6.60
CA ASP A 56 -4.54 -1.68 -5.49
C ASP A 56 -4.02 -1.26 -4.11
N THR A 57 -2.75 -0.87 -4.01
CA THR A 57 -2.20 -0.23 -2.80
C THR A 57 -2.69 1.20 -2.70
N SER A 58 -3.36 1.53 -1.59
CA SER A 58 -3.75 2.90 -1.27
C SER A 58 -2.64 3.64 -0.51
N GLY A 59 -2.74 4.96 -0.39
CA GLY A 59 -1.90 5.75 0.52
C GLY A 59 -0.95 6.73 -0.14
N LEU A 60 0.05 7.12 0.62
CA LEU A 60 0.92 8.26 0.35
C LEU A 60 1.79 8.03 -0.89
N ILE A 61 1.67 8.94 -1.84
CA ILE A 61 2.49 9.00 -3.05
C ILE A 61 2.92 10.45 -3.31
N LEU A 62 4.15 10.60 -3.81
CA LEU A 62 4.79 11.89 -4.05
C LEU A 62 5.08 12.08 -5.54
N PHE A 63 4.76 13.26 -6.06
CA PHE A 63 5.14 13.71 -7.40
C PHE A 63 5.87 15.05 -7.30
N ALA A 64 6.92 15.25 -8.10
CA ALA A 64 7.59 16.53 -8.20
C ALA A 64 6.91 17.42 -9.25
N LYS A 65 6.89 18.72 -9.01
CA LYS A 65 6.32 19.76 -9.90
C LYS A 65 7.38 20.48 -10.72
N THR A 66 8.65 20.37 -10.27
CA THR A 66 9.81 20.96 -10.98
C THR A 66 10.86 19.88 -11.26
N GLU A 67 11.73 20.14 -12.22
CA GLU A 67 12.81 19.21 -12.58
C GLU A 67 13.85 19.10 -11.45
N GLU A 68 14.15 20.21 -10.80
CA GLU A 68 15.09 20.28 -9.68
C GLU A 68 14.56 19.46 -8.48
N ALA A 69 13.27 19.61 -8.15
CA ALA A 69 12.64 18.81 -7.10
C ALA A 69 12.60 17.32 -7.46
N HIS A 70 12.38 17.00 -8.75
CA HIS A 70 12.43 15.62 -9.23
C HIS A 70 13.81 15.01 -9.03
N LYS A 71 14.88 15.67 -9.45
CA LYS A 71 16.26 15.20 -9.26
C LYS A 71 16.58 15.00 -7.77
N HIS A 72 16.25 16.00 -6.94
CA HIS A 72 16.49 15.95 -5.50
C HIS A 72 15.74 14.79 -4.81
N LEU A 73 14.44 14.66 -5.05
CA LEU A 73 13.63 13.62 -4.43
C LEU A 73 13.99 12.23 -4.96
N SER A 74 14.12 12.05 -6.29
CA SER A 74 14.47 10.75 -6.88
C SER A 74 15.78 10.21 -6.33
N ARG A 75 16.80 11.06 -6.16
CA ARG A 75 18.08 10.69 -5.55
C ARG A 75 17.90 10.09 -4.15
N GLN A 76 17.06 10.68 -3.30
CA GLN A 76 16.80 10.15 -1.94
C GLN A 76 16.14 8.77 -1.98
N PHE A 77 15.22 8.51 -2.95
CA PHE A 77 14.63 7.18 -3.12
C PHE A 77 15.65 6.16 -3.64
N GLU A 78 16.53 6.53 -4.58
CA GLU A 78 17.58 5.69 -5.14
C GLU A 78 18.64 5.35 -4.08
N GLU A 79 19.07 6.34 -3.30
CA GLU A 79 20.06 6.19 -2.22
C GLU A 79 19.46 5.63 -0.92
N ARG A 80 18.16 5.28 -0.90
CA ARG A 80 17.45 4.70 0.27
C ARG A 80 17.46 5.61 1.51
N GLN A 81 17.49 6.92 1.30
CA GLN A 81 17.48 7.94 2.37
C GLN A 81 16.07 8.26 2.89
N THR A 82 15.03 7.74 2.22
CA THR A 82 13.65 7.92 2.64
C THR A 82 13.22 6.80 3.58
N GLU A 83 12.38 7.12 4.58
CA GLU A 83 11.72 6.11 5.40
C GLU A 83 10.28 5.93 4.93
N LYS A 84 9.89 4.67 4.68
CA LYS A 84 8.58 4.31 4.13
C LYS A 84 7.91 3.31 5.04
N LEU A 85 6.81 3.71 5.67
CA LEU A 85 5.99 2.86 6.51
C LEU A 85 4.67 2.56 5.83
N TYR A 86 4.28 1.30 5.90
CA TYR A 86 3.02 0.79 5.40
C TYR A 86 2.22 0.17 6.53
N LEU A 87 0.92 0.15 6.40
CA LEU A 87 0.00 -0.59 7.26
C LEU A 87 -0.76 -1.60 6.42
N GLY A 88 -1.03 -2.77 6.98
CA GLY A 88 -1.79 -3.80 6.28
C GLY A 88 -2.43 -4.81 7.21
N LEU A 89 -3.49 -5.42 6.72
CA LEU A 89 -4.13 -6.56 7.37
C LEU A 89 -3.67 -7.83 6.68
N VAL A 90 -3.15 -8.80 7.45
CA VAL A 90 -2.67 -10.09 6.96
C VAL A 90 -3.52 -11.24 7.47
N ILE A 91 -3.49 -12.38 6.80
CA ILE A 91 -4.18 -13.60 7.20
C ILE A 91 -3.38 -14.28 8.33
N GLY A 92 -4.05 -14.62 9.43
CA GLY A 92 -3.50 -15.33 10.56
C GLY A 92 -2.70 -14.48 11.53
N SER A 93 -1.91 -15.15 12.38
CA SER A 93 -1.14 -14.56 13.48
C SER A 93 0.34 -14.87 13.30
N PRO A 94 1.14 -13.95 12.70
CA PRO A 94 2.57 -14.16 12.52
C PRO A 94 3.31 -14.37 13.85
N THR A 95 4.20 -15.36 13.87
CA THR A 95 5.08 -15.65 15.00
C THR A 95 6.51 -15.80 14.48
N PRO A 96 7.47 -14.98 14.95
CA PRO A 96 7.36 -13.92 15.98
C PRO A 96 6.51 -12.72 15.54
N SER A 97 6.08 -11.89 16.50
CA SER A 97 5.24 -10.70 16.26
C SER A 97 6.00 -9.54 15.59
N SER A 98 7.30 -9.64 15.46
CA SER A 98 8.15 -8.68 14.73
C SER A 98 9.35 -9.40 14.15
N GLY A 99 9.89 -8.88 13.06
CA GLY A 99 11.07 -9.44 12.41
C GLY A 99 11.38 -8.73 11.10
N SER A 100 12.36 -9.29 10.38
CA SER A 100 12.79 -8.83 9.07
C SER A 100 12.70 -9.98 8.08
N ILE A 101 12.19 -9.70 6.88
CA ILE A 101 12.13 -10.62 5.76
C ILE A 101 13.17 -10.14 4.75
N ASP A 102 14.28 -10.88 4.64
CA ASP A 102 15.34 -10.66 3.67
C ASP A 102 15.19 -11.72 2.57
N GLY A 103 14.54 -11.35 1.49
CA GLY A 103 14.21 -12.26 0.40
C GLY A 103 14.34 -11.57 -0.96
N PRO A 104 15.41 -11.87 -1.75
CA PRO A 104 15.56 -11.28 -3.08
C PRO A 104 14.38 -11.59 -3.99
N ILE A 105 13.89 -10.57 -4.72
CA ILE A 105 12.67 -10.64 -5.54
C ILE A 105 13.01 -10.62 -7.01
N ALA A 106 12.44 -11.57 -7.77
CA ALA A 106 12.48 -11.63 -9.23
C ALA A 106 11.07 -11.73 -9.82
N GLU A 107 10.94 -11.46 -11.11
CA GLU A 107 9.70 -11.76 -11.84
C GLU A 107 9.51 -13.28 -11.93
N HIS A 108 8.26 -13.72 -11.78
CA HIS A 108 7.91 -15.14 -11.87
C HIS A 108 8.17 -15.65 -13.30
N PRO A 109 8.89 -16.76 -13.51
CA PRO A 109 9.33 -17.19 -14.84
C PRO A 109 8.19 -17.52 -15.81
N VAL A 110 7.01 -17.87 -15.28
CA VAL A 110 5.84 -18.29 -16.08
C VAL A 110 4.70 -17.26 -15.97
N LYS A 111 4.41 -16.76 -14.76
CA LYS A 111 3.28 -15.84 -14.54
C LYS A 111 3.75 -14.39 -14.66
N LYS A 112 3.66 -13.83 -15.89
CA LYS A 112 4.02 -12.42 -16.15
C LYS A 112 3.30 -11.46 -15.18
N GLY A 113 4.02 -10.43 -14.73
CA GLY A 113 3.48 -9.42 -13.83
C GLY A 113 3.37 -9.87 -12.36
N THR A 114 3.75 -11.12 -12.03
CA THR A 114 3.87 -11.59 -10.66
C THR A 114 5.33 -11.70 -10.25
N MET A 115 5.58 -11.55 -8.96
CA MET A 115 6.93 -11.60 -8.38
C MET A 115 7.07 -12.83 -7.47
N VAL A 116 8.30 -13.29 -7.29
CA VAL A 116 8.63 -14.42 -6.40
C VAL A 116 9.92 -14.16 -5.66
N ILE A 117 10.11 -14.80 -4.51
CA ILE A 117 11.40 -14.88 -3.84
C ILE A 117 12.30 -15.79 -4.69
N ASN A 118 13.47 -15.27 -5.04
CA ASN A 118 14.46 -16.01 -5.85
C ASN A 118 15.85 -15.46 -5.56
N HIS A 119 16.80 -16.34 -5.25
CA HIS A 119 18.20 -15.97 -4.94
C HIS A 119 18.92 -15.20 -6.07
N LYS A 120 18.47 -15.31 -7.32
CA LYS A 120 18.95 -14.51 -8.46
C LYS A 120 18.21 -13.19 -8.63
N GLY A 121 17.25 -12.88 -7.74
CA GLY A 121 16.45 -11.66 -7.76
C GLY A 121 17.25 -10.44 -7.26
N LYS A 122 16.55 -9.31 -7.24
CA LYS A 122 17.09 -8.07 -6.67
C LYS A 122 16.87 -8.09 -5.16
N GLU A 123 17.87 -7.65 -4.39
CA GLU A 123 17.77 -7.47 -2.94
C GLU A 123 16.48 -6.79 -2.53
N ALA A 124 15.82 -7.34 -1.53
CA ALA A 124 14.60 -6.80 -0.97
C ALA A 124 14.56 -7.10 0.54
N LEU A 125 14.37 -6.06 1.35
CA LEU A 125 14.31 -6.14 2.81
C LEU A 125 13.07 -5.42 3.32
N THR A 126 12.29 -6.13 4.13
CA THR A 126 11.06 -5.63 4.78
C THR A 126 11.08 -5.98 6.25
N ASP A 127 11.05 -4.97 7.12
CA ASP A 127 10.78 -5.19 8.54
C ASP A 127 9.27 -5.20 8.76
N TYR A 128 8.80 -5.99 9.72
CA TYR A 128 7.41 -6.04 10.11
C TYR A 128 7.22 -6.04 11.61
N GLN A 129 6.08 -5.51 12.03
CA GLN A 129 5.61 -5.54 13.41
C GLN A 129 4.11 -5.79 13.44
N VAL A 130 3.66 -6.77 14.21
CA VAL A 130 2.25 -6.96 14.55
C VAL A 130 1.85 -5.88 15.54
N LEU A 131 0.91 -5.03 15.15
CA LEU A 131 0.33 -3.99 16.01
C LEU A 131 -0.85 -4.54 16.81
N GLU A 132 -1.64 -5.42 16.17
CA GLU A 132 -2.83 -6.01 16.78
C GLU A 132 -3.10 -7.40 16.20
N ASP A 133 -3.31 -8.41 17.06
CA ASP A 133 -3.65 -9.77 16.66
C ASP A 133 -5.14 -10.05 16.94
N PHE A 134 -5.89 -10.36 15.87
CA PHE A 134 -7.30 -10.75 15.91
C PHE A 134 -7.52 -12.25 15.73
N LYS A 135 -6.45 -13.07 15.78
CA LYS A 135 -6.41 -14.53 15.55
C LYS A 135 -6.52 -14.92 14.07
N ILE A 136 -7.65 -14.56 13.44
CA ILE A 136 -7.88 -14.84 12.01
C ILE A 136 -7.14 -13.86 11.10
N TYR A 137 -6.89 -12.67 11.57
CA TYR A 137 -6.13 -11.61 10.90
C TYR A 137 -5.21 -10.92 11.90
N SER A 138 -4.13 -10.32 11.39
CA SER A 138 -3.26 -9.42 12.17
C SER A 138 -3.12 -8.08 11.47
N TRP A 139 -3.26 -7.00 12.24
CA TRP A 139 -2.94 -5.65 11.81
C TRP A 139 -1.46 -5.41 11.99
N MET A 140 -0.76 -5.04 10.92
CA MET A 140 0.69 -4.96 10.90
C MET A 140 1.21 -3.65 10.33
N GLN A 141 2.37 -3.24 10.81
CA GLN A 141 3.20 -2.20 10.23
C GLN A 141 4.38 -2.84 9.49
N PHE A 142 4.72 -2.26 8.35
CA PHE A 142 5.86 -2.67 7.54
C PHE A 142 6.76 -1.48 7.27
N ARG A 143 8.09 -1.66 7.42
CA ARG A 143 9.10 -0.73 6.97
C ARG A 143 9.83 -1.36 5.79
N ILE A 144 9.82 -0.70 4.63
CA ILE A 144 10.55 -1.19 3.46
C ILE A 144 11.87 -0.43 3.28
N HIS A 145 12.98 -1.15 3.22
CA HIS A 145 14.31 -0.58 2.96
C HIS A 145 14.60 -0.49 1.46
N THR A 146 13.93 -1.30 0.68
CA THR A 146 13.97 -1.34 -0.78
C THR A 146 12.58 -1.09 -1.36
N GLY A 147 12.44 -0.88 -2.67
CA GLY A 147 11.15 -0.62 -3.31
C GLY A 147 10.93 -1.54 -4.52
N ARG A 148 10.92 -2.87 -4.31
CA ARG A 148 10.66 -3.83 -5.41
C ARG A 148 9.16 -3.95 -5.67
N THR A 149 8.81 -4.27 -6.89
CA THR A 149 7.42 -4.54 -7.28
C THR A 149 6.82 -5.61 -6.38
N HIS A 150 5.63 -5.36 -5.83
CA HIS A 150 4.89 -6.25 -4.93
C HIS A 150 5.66 -6.71 -3.68
N GLN A 151 6.71 -5.99 -3.25
CA GLN A 151 7.65 -6.46 -2.23
C GLN A 151 6.97 -6.96 -0.95
N ILE A 152 6.17 -6.13 -0.27
CA ILE A 152 5.48 -6.52 0.96
C ILE A 152 4.60 -7.74 0.71
N ARG A 153 3.85 -7.75 -0.39
CA ARG A 153 2.91 -8.81 -0.75
C ARG A 153 3.60 -10.17 -0.93
N VAL A 154 4.73 -10.17 -1.66
CA VAL A 154 5.55 -11.39 -1.88
C VAL A 154 6.17 -11.88 -0.59
N HIS A 155 6.77 -10.97 0.20
CA HIS A 155 7.40 -11.30 1.47
C HIS A 155 6.39 -11.89 2.45
N LEU A 156 5.22 -11.30 2.59
CA LEU A 156 4.18 -11.79 3.51
C LEU A 156 3.62 -13.15 3.07
N LYS A 157 3.47 -13.37 1.76
CA LYS A 157 3.13 -14.69 1.23
C LYS A 157 4.18 -15.73 1.58
N ASP A 158 5.47 -15.39 1.43
CA ASP A 158 6.59 -16.30 1.66
C ASP A 158 6.63 -16.80 3.11
N ILE A 159 6.32 -15.95 4.07
CA ILE A 159 6.22 -16.33 5.48
C ILE A 159 4.85 -16.93 5.89
N GLY A 160 3.96 -17.21 4.91
CA GLY A 160 2.67 -17.85 5.14
C GLY A 160 1.54 -16.93 5.62
N HIS A 161 1.73 -15.61 5.60
CA HIS A 161 0.76 -14.61 6.07
C HIS A 161 0.43 -13.58 4.98
N PRO A 162 -0.20 -13.96 3.84
CA PRO A 162 -0.48 -13.03 2.76
C PRO A 162 -1.39 -11.89 3.21
N ILE A 163 -1.31 -10.77 2.49
CA ILE A 163 -2.20 -9.63 2.69
C ILE A 163 -3.64 -10.04 2.40
N VAL A 164 -4.56 -9.61 3.24
CA VAL A 164 -6.01 -9.84 3.09
C VAL A 164 -6.52 -9.24 1.80
N CYS A 165 -7.40 -9.94 1.10
CA CYS A 165 -7.96 -9.61 -0.22
C CYS A 165 -6.89 -9.45 -1.32
N ASP A 166 -5.74 -10.10 -1.20
CA ASP A 166 -4.73 -10.13 -2.28
C ASP A 166 -5.08 -11.24 -3.29
N GLU A 167 -5.56 -10.87 -4.46
CA GLU A 167 -5.95 -11.80 -5.53
C GLU A 167 -4.75 -12.51 -6.19
N VAL A 168 -3.53 -11.98 -6.04
CA VAL A 168 -2.31 -12.51 -6.68
C VAL A 168 -1.52 -13.42 -5.74
N TYR A 169 -1.39 -13.01 -4.49
CA TYR A 169 -0.53 -13.67 -3.50
C TYR A 169 -1.28 -14.29 -2.33
N GLY A 170 -2.56 -13.98 -2.15
CA GLY A 170 -3.46 -14.51 -1.12
C GLY A 170 -4.59 -15.34 -1.71
N ASP A 171 -5.70 -15.37 -1.00
CA ASP A 171 -6.93 -16.06 -1.40
C ASP A 171 -7.91 -15.18 -2.18
N GLY A 172 -7.66 -13.86 -2.24
CA GLY A 172 -8.53 -12.88 -2.90
C GLY A 172 -9.91 -12.72 -2.26
N GLN A 173 -10.18 -13.40 -1.14
CA GLN A 173 -11.51 -13.38 -0.54
C GLN A 173 -11.81 -12.07 0.17
N PRO A 174 -13.02 -11.50 -0.03
CA PRO A 174 -13.44 -10.31 0.67
C PRO A 174 -13.68 -10.60 2.16
N VAL A 175 -13.48 -9.59 3.00
CA VAL A 175 -13.79 -9.68 4.43
C VAL A 175 -15.28 -9.42 4.64
N LEU A 176 -16.00 -10.45 5.09
CA LEU A 176 -17.42 -10.37 5.43
C LEU A 176 -17.57 -10.28 6.95
N LEU A 177 -18.56 -9.53 7.42
CA LEU A 177 -18.88 -9.47 8.85
C LEU A 177 -19.33 -10.83 9.39
N SER A 178 -20.06 -11.60 8.56
CA SER A 178 -20.51 -12.96 8.88
C SER A 178 -19.35 -13.93 9.12
N SER A 179 -18.19 -13.73 8.49
CA SER A 179 -17.04 -14.63 8.63
C SER A 179 -16.45 -14.66 10.04
N PHE A 180 -16.76 -13.66 10.88
CA PHE A 180 -16.25 -13.59 12.25
C PHE A 180 -17.26 -13.12 13.30
N LYS A 181 -18.48 -12.69 12.92
CA LYS A 181 -19.52 -12.29 13.87
C LYS A 181 -20.49 -13.42 14.13
N ASN A 182 -20.48 -13.94 15.36
CA ASN A 182 -21.49 -14.92 15.79
C ASN A 182 -22.91 -14.31 15.68
N LYS A 183 -23.88 -15.13 15.20
CA LYS A 183 -25.28 -14.73 15.05
C LYS A 183 -25.49 -13.53 14.10
N PHE A 184 -24.63 -13.42 13.03
CA PHE A 184 -24.88 -12.48 11.96
C PHE A 184 -26.27 -12.71 11.34
N LYS A 185 -27.02 -11.65 11.12
CA LYS A 185 -28.29 -11.69 10.37
C LYS A 185 -28.22 -10.63 9.29
N LEU A 186 -28.53 -11.05 8.07
CA LEU A 186 -28.66 -10.13 6.95
C LEU A 186 -29.84 -9.17 7.23
N SER A 187 -29.72 -7.92 6.81
CA SER A 187 -30.81 -6.96 6.86
C SER A 187 -31.97 -7.44 5.98
N LYS A 188 -33.22 -7.20 6.41
CA LYS A 188 -34.43 -7.67 5.70
C LYS A 188 -34.52 -7.16 4.25
N ASN A 189 -33.80 -6.09 3.93
CA ASN A 189 -33.82 -5.44 2.60
C ASN A 189 -32.56 -5.72 1.77
N GLU A 190 -31.67 -6.61 2.25
CA GLU A 190 -30.44 -6.97 1.53
C GLU A 190 -30.49 -8.45 1.09
N GLU A 191 -30.28 -8.68 -0.22
CA GLU A 191 -30.23 -10.03 -0.78
C GLU A 191 -28.88 -10.72 -0.51
N GLN A 192 -27.80 -9.92 -0.35
CA GLN A 192 -26.44 -10.39 -0.10
C GLN A 192 -25.73 -9.49 0.89
N GLU A 193 -24.80 -10.07 1.64
CA GLU A 193 -23.95 -9.34 2.55
C GLU A 193 -22.94 -8.47 1.79
N ARG A 194 -22.86 -7.20 2.18
CA ARG A 194 -21.83 -6.28 1.64
C ARG A 194 -20.51 -6.50 2.36
N PRO A 195 -19.40 -6.73 1.63
CA PRO A 195 -18.10 -6.86 2.24
C PRO A 195 -17.71 -5.61 3.05
N LEU A 196 -17.08 -5.81 4.20
CA LEU A 196 -16.40 -4.75 4.94
C LEU A 196 -15.16 -4.27 4.17
N LEU A 197 -14.44 -5.21 3.55
CA LEU A 197 -13.28 -4.95 2.71
C LEU A 197 -13.27 -5.93 1.54
N ALA A 198 -13.10 -5.43 0.31
CA ALA A 198 -13.07 -6.22 -0.92
C ALA A 198 -11.91 -5.82 -1.84
N ARG A 199 -10.85 -5.24 -1.28
CA ARG A 199 -9.64 -4.81 -1.99
C ARG A 199 -8.41 -5.10 -1.15
N LEU A 200 -7.25 -5.13 -1.79
CA LEU A 200 -5.96 -5.31 -1.13
C LEU A 200 -5.86 -4.47 0.16
N ALA A 201 -5.66 -5.13 1.28
CA ALA A 201 -5.58 -4.51 2.61
C ALA A 201 -4.18 -3.94 2.89
N LEU A 202 -3.62 -3.17 1.95
CA LEU A 202 -2.29 -2.55 2.05
C LEU A 202 -2.39 -1.04 1.81
N HIS A 203 -1.73 -0.27 2.67
CA HIS A 203 -1.77 1.18 2.69
C HIS A 203 -0.39 1.77 2.96
N ALA A 204 0.12 2.59 2.04
CA ALA A 204 1.33 3.38 2.24
C ALA A 204 1.01 4.52 3.20
N TRP A 205 1.40 4.34 4.46
CA TRP A 205 0.94 5.18 5.56
C TRP A 205 1.78 6.43 5.76
N GLN A 206 3.10 6.27 5.94
CA GLN A 206 4.00 7.38 6.21
C GLN A 206 5.20 7.39 5.26
N LEU A 207 5.63 8.60 4.93
CA LEU A 207 6.85 8.85 4.16
C LEU A 207 7.63 9.99 4.82
N LYS A 208 8.88 9.68 5.21
CA LYS A 208 9.84 10.67 5.70
C LYS A 208 10.92 10.90 4.64
N PHE A 209 11.16 12.16 4.32
CA PHE A 209 12.15 12.61 3.34
C PHE A 209 12.61 14.03 3.65
N THR A 210 13.64 14.51 2.98
CA THR A 210 14.14 15.88 3.11
C THR A 210 13.73 16.71 1.91
N ASP A 211 13.17 17.88 2.09
CA ASP A 211 12.84 18.77 1.00
C ASP A 211 14.08 19.54 0.47
N ARG A 212 13.91 20.40 -0.55
CA ARG A 212 15.02 21.16 -1.13
C ARG A 212 15.56 22.26 -0.22
N ALA A 213 14.78 22.70 0.76
CA ALA A 213 15.24 23.65 1.79
C ALA A 213 16.12 23.00 2.86
N GLY A 214 16.15 21.66 2.90
CA GLY A 214 16.88 20.88 3.91
C GLY A 214 16.01 20.45 5.09
N ASP A 215 14.71 20.76 5.06
CA ASP A 215 13.79 20.41 6.12
C ASP A 215 13.35 18.95 6.02
N THR A 216 13.38 18.23 7.13
CA THR A 216 12.86 16.86 7.18
C THR A 216 11.35 16.88 7.35
N LEU A 217 10.65 16.36 6.35
CA LEU A 217 9.20 16.20 6.34
C LEU A 217 8.81 14.75 6.68
N ASN A 218 7.81 14.60 7.54
CA ASN A 218 7.16 13.32 7.83
C ASN A 218 5.67 13.46 7.49
N LEU A 219 5.26 12.94 6.34
CA LEU A 219 3.89 13.01 5.86
C LEU A 219 3.15 11.71 6.16
N GLU A 220 1.85 11.85 6.42
CA GLU A 220 0.97 10.72 6.73
C GLU A 220 -0.28 10.74 5.86
N ALA A 221 -0.67 9.59 5.33
CA ALA A 221 -1.92 9.39 4.63
C ALA A 221 -2.96 8.76 5.56
N ALA A 222 -4.13 9.37 5.67
CA ALA A 222 -5.23 8.84 6.46
C ALA A 222 -5.65 7.45 5.98
N ILE A 223 -5.81 6.51 6.93
CA ILE A 223 -6.28 5.15 6.66
C ILE A 223 -7.68 5.21 6.00
N PRO A 224 -7.89 4.51 4.87
CA PRO A 224 -9.17 4.49 4.17
C PRO A 224 -10.33 4.01 5.05
N LYS A 225 -11.51 4.55 4.78
CA LYS A 225 -12.72 4.32 5.60
C LYS A 225 -13.08 2.84 5.72
N ASP A 226 -13.00 2.08 4.63
CA ASP A 226 -13.30 0.65 4.58
C ASP A 226 -12.34 -0.16 5.47
N LEU A 227 -11.04 0.09 5.38
CA LEU A 227 -10.03 -0.58 6.20
C LEU A 227 -10.19 -0.23 7.68
N ARG A 228 -10.44 1.05 8.00
CA ARG A 228 -10.72 1.49 9.37
C ARG A 228 -12.00 0.87 9.94
N ALA A 229 -13.06 0.78 9.14
CA ALA A 229 -14.31 0.14 9.56
C ALA A 229 -14.10 -1.37 9.83
N THR A 230 -13.32 -2.04 8.98
CA THR A 230 -12.95 -3.45 9.18
C THR A 230 -12.21 -3.65 10.50
N LEU A 231 -11.19 -2.84 10.79
CA LEU A 231 -10.45 -2.90 12.06
C LEU A 231 -11.38 -2.69 13.26
N GLN A 232 -12.26 -1.69 13.22
CA GLN A 232 -13.24 -1.44 14.29
C GLN A 232 -14.16 -2.63 14.55
N GLN A 233 -14.55 -3.39 13.51
CA GLN A 233 -15.38 -4.59 13.69
C GLN A 233 -14.57 -5.77 14.27
N LEU A 234 -13.31 -5.91 13.89
CA LEU A 234 -12.41 -6.91 14.44
C LEU A 234 -12.11 -6.66 15.93
N GLU A 235 -11.87 -5.40 16.31
CA GLU A 235 -11.66 -4.99 17.73
C GLU A 235 -12.86 -5.32 18.62
N LYS A 236 -14.09 -5.10 18.13
CA LYS A 236 -15.31 -5.44 18.87
C LYS A 236 -15.46 -6.93 19.17
N ARG A 237 -14.80 -7.79 18.39
CA ARG A 237 -14.80 -9.24 18.62
C ARG A 237 -13.83 -9.68 19.72
N LYS A 238 -12.78 -8.91 19.99
CA LYS A 238 -11.82 -9.22 21.07
C LYS A 238 -12.42 -9.12 22.47
N ARG A 239 -13.49 -8.33 22.59
CA ARG A 239 -14.25 -8.14 23.84
C ARG A 239 -15.33 -9.19 23.96
#